data_eee3c2a34bc70f3ba445ad1e7b157374
#
_entry.id   eee3c2a34bc70f3ba445ad1e7b157374
#
_cell.length_a   1.000
_cell.length_b   1.000
_cell.length_c   1.000
_cell.angle_alpha   90.00
_cell.angle_beta   90.00
_cell.angle_gamma   90.00
#
_symmetry.space_group_name_H-M   'P 1'
#
loop_
_entity.id
_entity.type
_entity.pdbx_description
1 polymer ?
#
loop_
_entity_poly.entity_id
_entity_poly.type
_entity_poly.pdbx_seq_one_letter_code
_entity_poly.pdbx_strand_id
1 'polypeptide(L)'
;NGEPDYAYDYLSRIGYPVNQAWGLLAERLFIDQEDIENSPEQFNGFSSSSNSYMPGDIKYTDVNNDGVVNELDRVPIGKPTVPEIVYGFGVSASYRGYDFSIFMQGVARTSFFINPNDISPFVNERNALNVIANNHWSINNPDPNAFWPRLSTYAIANNEQQSTWWQRDGDFLRLKNLEFGYTFPDSDDGFFSKVNTRIYFTGLNLLTFSKFDLWDTEMGGNGLGYPPQKVYNIGLQVNF
;
A
#
# COMPACT_ATOMS: atom_id res chain seq x y z
N ASN A 1 17.19 -14.82 -25.64
CA ASN A 1 18.08 -13.95 -24.86
C ASN A 1 18.19 -14.56 -23.47
N GLY A 2 19.38 -15.07 -23.11
CA GLY A 2 19.68 -15.55 -21.76
C GLY A 2 19.82 -14.39 -20.78
N GLU A 3 19.72 -14.67 -19.48
CA GLU A 3 20.13 -13.72 -18.45
C GLU A 3 21.62 -13.39 -18.60
N PRO A 4 22.06 -12.18 -18.22
CA PRO A 4 23.49 -11.89 -18.11
C PRO A 4 24.13 -12.78 -17.03
N ASP A 5 25.42 -13.02 -17.13
CA ASP A 5 26.18 -13.66 -16.07
C ASP A 5 26.22 -12.71 -14.85
N TYR A 6 25.54 -13.10 -13.77
CA TYR A 6 25.55 -12.36 -12.53
C TYR A 6 26.75 -12.74 -11.66
N ALA A 7 27.25 -11.78 -10.89
CA ALA A 7 28.35 -12.01 -9.94
C ALA A 7 27.98 -13.03 -8.85
N TYR A 8 26.69 -13.11 -8.52
CA TYR A 8 26.14 -13.99 -7.49
C TYR A 8 24.85 -14.66 -7.98
N ASP A 9 24.67 -15.94 -7.67
CA ASP A 9 23.50 -16.74 -8.09
C ASP A 9 22.18 -16.16 -7.62
N TYR A 10 22.14 -15.53 -6.44
CA TYR A 10 20.92 -14.95 -5.88
C TYR A 10 20.42 -13.71 -6.64
N LEU A 11 21.22 -13.12 -7.52
CA LEU A 11 20.79 -12.02 -8.38
C LEU A 11 20.00 -12.49 -9.60
N SER A 12 20.00 -13.81 -9.88
CA SER A 12 19.23 -14.38 -10.98
C SER A 12 17.74 -14.21 -10.76
N ARG A 13 17.03 -13.79 -11.80
CA ARG A 13 15.58 -13.64 -11.79
C ARG A 13 14.84 -14.88 -12.26
N ILE A 14 15.59 -15.93 -12.67
CA ILE A 14 15.01 -17.19 -13.12
C ILE A 14 14.30 -17.88 -11.95
N GLY A 15 13.06 -18.33 -12.20
CA GLY A 15 12.23 -18.99 -11.18
C GLY A 15 11.38 -18.07 -10.33
N TYR A 16 11.51 -16.75 -10.48
CA TYR A 16 10.67 -15.77 -9.79
C TYR A 16 9.53 -15.27 -10.68
N PRO A 17 8.41 -14.81 -10.11
CA PRO A 17 7.33 -14.15 -10.85
C PRO A 17 7.83 -12.93 -11.64
N VAL A 18 7.22 -12.65 -12.78
CA VAL A 18 7.62 -11.52 -13.67
C VAL A 18 7.66 -10.18 -12.93
N ASN A 19 6.73 -9.95 -12.00
CA ASN A 19 6.61 -8.71 -11.25
C ASN A 19 7.18 -8.83 -9.83
N GLN A 20 8.10 -9.79 -9.60
CA GLN A 20 8.80 -9.89 -8.32
C GLN A 20 9.60 -8.62 -8.06
N ALA A 21 9.40 -8.02 -6.89
CA ALA A 21 10.20 -6.90 -6.45
C ALA A 21 11.56 -7.35 -5.94
N TRP A 22 12.58 -6.54 -6.21
CA TRP A 22 13.95 -6.72 -5.74
C TRP A 22 14.35 -5.49 -4.96
N GLY A 23 14.94 -5.67 -3.79
CA GLY A 23 15.28 -4.56 -2.92
C GLY A 23 16.21 -4.96 -1.80
N LEU A 24 16.60 -3.98 -1.01
CA LEU A 24 17.48 -4.15 0.12
C LEU A 24 16.72 -4.74 1.33
N LEU A 25 17.42 -5.52 2.14
CA LEU A 25 16.91 -5.98 3.43
C LEU A 25 17.20 -4.92 4.49
N ALA A 26 16.17 -4.26 4.99
CA ALA A 26 16.31 -3.32 6.09
C ALA A 26 16.32 -4.08 7.42
N GLU A 27 17.29 -3.77 8.28
CA GLU A 27 17.38 -4.31 9.64
C GLU A 27 16.59 -3.45 10.63
N ARG A 28 16.93 -2.17 10.72
CA ARG A 28 16.39 -1.17 11.65
C ARG A 28 16.91 0.22 11.29
N LEU A 29 16.62 1.22 12.09
CA LEU A 29 17.30 2.52 12.00
C LEU A 29 18.60 2.49 12.80
N PHE A 30 19.60 3.21 12.34
CA PHE A 30 20.83 3.43 13.11
C PHE A 30 20.53 4.11 14.45
N ILE A 31 21.12 3.61 15.53
CA ILE A 31 20.89 4.12 16.86
C ILE A 31 21.76 5.36 17.11
N ASP A 32 23.05 5.25 16.84
CA ASP A 32 24.06 6.26 17.11
C ASP A 32 25.24 6.19 16.12
N GLN A 33 26.24 7.00 16.34
CA GLN A 33 27.42 7.07 15.50
C GLN A 33 28.30 5.82 15.61
N GLU A 34 28.37 5.19 16.78
CA GLU A 34 29.15 3.97 16.99
C GLU A 34 28.56 2.79 16.20
N ASP A 35 27.22 2.71 16.15
CA ASP A 35 26.52 1.71 15.32
C ASP A 35 26.83 1.89 13.82
N ILE A 36 26.96 3.12 13.36
CA ILE A 36 27.35 3.42 11.97
C ILE A 36 28.80 2.95 11.71
N GLU A 37 29.74 3.30 12.60
CA GLU A 37 31.15 2.98 12.44
C GLU A 37 31.44 1.47 12.48
N ASN A 38 30.60 0.71 13.17
CA ASN A 38 30.69 -0.76 13.27
C ASN A 38 29.83 -1.50 12.24
N SER A 39 29.28 -0.83 11.24
CA SER A 39 28.40 -1.39 10.22
C SER A 39 29.02 -1.29 8.83
N PRO A 40 28.61 -2.14 7.86
CA PRO A 40 28.98 -1.99 6.47
C PRO A 40 28.63 -0.59 5.95
N GLU A 41 29.41 -0.09 4.98
CA GLU A 41 29.11 1.17 4.32
C GLU A 41 27.74 1.08 3.66
N GLN A 42 26.85 2.04 3.93
CA GLN A 42 25.48 2.00 3.41
C GLN A 42 25.39 2.61 2.01
N PHE A 43 24.23 2.39 1.38
CA PHE A 43 23.95 2.86 0.04
C PHE A 43 24.13 4.39 -0.05
N ASN A 44 25.22 4.81 -0.66
CA ASN A 44 25.49 6.19 -1.03
C ASN A 44 24.89 6.43 -2.40
N GLY A 45 23.65 6.87 -2.48
CA GLY A 45 22.99 7.15 -3.76
C GLY A 45 23.85 8.01 -4.68
N PHE A 46 23.61 7.96 -5.97
CA PHE A 46 24.35 8.59 -7.08
C PHE A 46 24.59 10.11 -6.99
N SER A 47 24.28 10.78 -5.90
CA SER A 47 24.39 12.23 -5.76
C SER A 47 25.22 12.65 -4.56
N SER A 48 26.41 13.04 -4.88
CA SER A 48 27.20 14.19 -4.33
C SER A 48 26.97 14.66 -2.89
N SER A 49 28.02 14.60 -2.11
CA SER A 49 28.52 15.62 -1.16
C SER A 49 27.70 16.05 0.06
N SER A 50 26.46 15.65 0.28
CA SER A 50 25.72 15.94 1.51
C SER A 50 24.99 14.74 2.12
N ASN A 51 25.21 13.55 1.62
CA ASN A 51 24.44 12.35 1.98
C ASN A 51 25.25 11.31 2.75
N SER A 52 26.00 11.71 3.76
CA SER A 52 26.37 10.74 4.77
C SER A 52 25.10 10.37 5.54
N TYR A 53 24.79 9.06 5.58
CA TYR A 53 23.79 8.56 6.49
C TYR A 53 24.17 8.90 7.94
N MET A 54 23.18 9.08 8.79
CA MET A 54 23.31 9.56 10.16
C MET A 54 22.48 8.66 11.08
N PRO A 55 22.65 8.74 12.41
CA PRO A 55 21.72 8.11 13.34
C PRO A 55 20.27 8.42 12.98
N GLY A 56 19.42 7.39 12.98
CA GLY A 56 18.04 7.47 12.56
C GLY A 56 17.78 7.24 11.06
N ASP A 57 18.79 7.03 10.25
CA ASP A 57 18.64 6.56 8.88
C ASP A 57 18.55 5.02 8.84
N ILE A 58 18.01 4.47 7.75
CA ILE A 58 17.79 3.02 7.61
C ILE A 58 19.14 2.31 7.46
N LYS A 59 19.32 1.26 8.26
CA LYS A 59 20.42 0.31 8.17
C LYS A 59 20.00 -0.87 7.35
N TYR A 60 20.76 -1.18 6.30
CA TYR A 60 20.54 -2.33 5.43
C TYR A 60 21.60 -3.41 5.65
N THR A 61 21.21 -4.64 5.36
CA THR A 61 22.07 -5.81 5.43
C THR A 61 22.99 -5.85 4.19
N ASP A 62 24.27 -6.05 4.41
CA ASP A 62 25.26 -6.46 3.42
C ASP A 62 25.10 -7.96 3.18
N VAL A 63 24.48 -8.35 2.07
CA VAL A 63 24.11 -9.73 1.75
C VAL A 63 25.30 -10.55 1.30
N ASN A 64 26.21 -9.93 0.56
CA ASN A 64 27.39 -10.60 -0.01
C ASN A 64 28.62 -10.53 0.92
N ASN A 65 28.54 -9.78 2.03
CA ASN A 65 29.58 -9.55 3.01
C ASN A 65 30.88 -8.93 2.41
N ASP A 66 30.74 -8.01 1.45
CA ASP A 66 31.86 -7.30 0.85
C ASP A 66 32.21 -6.00 1.60
N GLY A 67 31.43 -5.64 2.61
CA GLY A 67 31.61 -4.47 3.47
C GLY A 67 30.87 -3.23 2.97
N VAL A 68 30.15 -3.30 1.86
CA VAL A 68 29.42 -2.17 1.26
C VAL A 68 28.04 -2.58 0.79
N VAL A 69 26.99 -1.95 1.30
CA VAL A 69 25.61 -2.14 0.80
C VAL A 69 25.41 -1.39 -0.51
N ASN A 70 25.10 -2.11 -1.57
CA ASN A 70 24.94 -1.55 -2.92
C ASN A 70 23.92 -2.34 -3.77
N GLU A 71 23.95 -2.22 -5.09
CA GLU A 71 23.04 -2.94 -6.00
C GLU A 71 23.25 -4.47 -5.96
N LEU A 72 24.41 -4.97 -5.51
CA LEU A 72 24.68 -6.39 -5.38
C LEU A 72 23.99 -7.01 -4.16
N ASP A 73 23.46 -6.21 -3.23
CA ASP A 73 22.71 -6.65 -2.06
C ASP A 73 21.19 -6.69 -2.27
N ARG A 74 20.75 -6.41 -3.50
CA ARG A 74 19.33 -6.50 -3.82
C ARG A 74 18.91 -7.95 -3.98
N VAL A 75 17.95 -8.37 -3.18
CA VAL A 75 17.39 -9.71 -3.18
C VAL A 75 15.89 -9.66 -3.49
N PRO A 76 15.25 -10.78 -3.85
CA PRO A 76 13.79 -10.80 -4.00
C PRO A 76 13.13 -10.54 -2.66
N ILE A 77 12.26 -9.54 -2.61
CA ILE A 77 11.53 -9.14 -1.41
C ILE A 77 10.02 -9.15 -1.66
N GLY A 78 9.28 -9.57 -0.64
CA GLY A 78 7.82 -9.59 -0.67
C GLY A 78 7.21 -10.52 -1.71
N LYS A 79 5.98 -10.19 -2.04
CA LYS A 79 5.19 -10.81 -3.12
C LYS A 79 5.30 -9.94 -4.37
N PRO A 80 4.88 -10.44 -5.55
CA PRO A 80 4.80 -9.62 -6.76
C PRO A 80 4.00 -8.32 -6.54
N THR A 81 4.39 -7.26 -7.24
CA THR A 81 3.69 -5.96 -7.17
C THR A 81 2.37 -5.95 -7.95
N VAL A 82 2.17 -6.96 -8.81
CA VAL A 82 0.88 -7.22 -9.46
C VAL A 82 0.24 -8.42 -8.75
N PRO A 83 -1.03 -8.34 -8.34
CA PRO A 83 -1.69 -9.43 -7.65
C PRO A 83 -1.67 -10.74 -8.46
N GLU A 84 -1.26 -11.83 -7.83
CA GLU A 84 -1.33 -13.15 -8.46
C GLU A 84 -2.76 -13.72 -8.43
N ILE A 85 -3.58 -13.26 -7.48
CA ILE A 85 -4.97 -13.71 -7.34
C ILE A 85 -5.88 -12.47 -7.29
N VAL A 86 -6.84 -12.44 -8.21
CA VAL A 86 -7.96 -11.50 -8.17
C VAL A 86 -9.25 -12.32 -8.06
N TYR A 87 -10.09 -12.00 -7.09
CA TYR A 87 -11.30 -12.75 -6.83
C TYR A 87 -12.49 -11.85 -6.53
N GLY A 88 -13.68 -12.37 -6.80
CA GLY A 88 -14.93 -11.69 -6.45
C GLY A 88 -16.04 -12.71 -6.23
N PHE A 89 -16.94 -12.39 -5.33
CA PHE A 89 -18.13 -13.19 -5.07
C PHE A 89 -19.27 -12.28 -4.61
N GLY A 90 -20.47 -12.75 -4.86
CA GLY A 90 -21.66 -11.99 -4.48
C GLY A 90 -22.85 -12.88 -4.19
N VAL A 91 -23.81 -12.31 -3.50
CA VAL A 91 -25.09 -12.94 -3.20
C VAL A 91 -26.20 -11.94 -3.50
N SER A 92 -27.26 -12.41 -4.16
CA SER A 92 -28.49 -11.66 -4.36
C SER A 92 -29.67 -12.50 -3.90
N ALA A 93 -30.62 -11.87 -3.24
CA ALA A 93 -31.85 -12.50 -2.76
C ALA A 93 -33.03 -11.56 -2.93
N SER A 94 -34.20 -12.11 -3.22
CA SER A 94 -35.46 -11.36 -3.26
C SER A 94 -36.57 -12.12 -2.53
N TYR A 95 -37.38 -11.40 -1.77
CA TYR A 95 -38.49 -11.97 -1.04
C TYR A 95 -39.58 -10.94 -0.77
N ARG A 96 -40.79 -11.21 -1.22
CA ARG A 96 -41.97 -10.38 -0.94
C ARG A 96 -41.78 -8.88 -1.22
N GLY A 97 -41.20 -8.55 -2.39
CA GLY A 97 -40.93 -7.16 -2.78
C GLY A 97 -39.61 -6.59 -2.27
N TYR A 98 -38.97 -7.20 -1.28
CA TYR A 98 -37.61 -6.85 -0.88
C TYR A 98 -36.58 -7.50 -1.80
N ASP A 99 -35.56 -6.76 -2.16
CA ASP A 99 -34.40 -7.26 -2.87
C ASP A 99 -33.12 -6.78 -2.17
N PHE A 100 -32.14 -7.66 -2.14
CA PHE A 100 -30.84 -7.43 -1.55
C PHE A 100 -29.74 -7.99 -2.46
N SER A 101 -28.69 -7.23 -2.64
CA SER A 101 -27.51 -7.68 -3.37
C SER A 101 -26.24 -7.18 -2.70
N ILE A 102 -25.26 -8.05 -2.59
CA ILE A 102 -23.93 -7.73 -2.09
C ILE A 102 -22.89 -8.30 -3.04
N PHE A 103 -21.85 -7.52 -3.32
CA PHE A 103 -20.71 -7.97 -4.10
C PHE A 103 -19.41 -7.57 -3.41
N MET A 104 -18.54 -8.58 -3.20
CA MET A 104 -17.22 -8.44 -2.63
C MET A 104 -16.17 -8.66 -3.71
N GLN A 105 -15.12 -7.87 -3.71
CA GLN A 105 -13.97 -8.00 -4.58
C GLN A 105 -12.69 -7.91 -3.77
N GLY A 106 -11.70 -8.72 -4.10
CA GLY A 106 -10.42 -8.68 -3.41
C GLY A 106 -9.26 -9.09 -4.30
N VAL A 107 -8.08 -8.84 -3.81
CA VAL A 107 -6.81 -9.31 -4.37
C VAL A 107 -6.01 -10.01 -3.28
N ALA A 108 -5.16 -10.93 -3.70
CA ALA A 108 -4.28 -11.63 -2.79
C ALA A 108 -2.94 -11.93 -3.45
N ARG A 109 -1.94 -12.19 -2.60
CA ARG A 109 -0.57 -12.48 -3.00
C ARG A 109 0.05 -11.30 -3.76
N THR A 110 -0.07 -10.10 -3.19
CA THR A 110 0.56 -8.90 -3.72
C THR A 110 1.24 -8.10 -2.62
N SER A 111 2.25 -7.35 -2.99
CA SER A 111 2.91 -6.36 -2.14
C SER A 111 3.00 -5.03 -2.88
N PHE A 112 3.05 -3.96 -2.14
CA PHE A 112 3.42 -2.65 -2.67
C PHE A 112 4.47 -2.00 -1.77
N PHE A 113 5.08 -0.93 -2.24
CA PHE A 113 6.09 -0.18 -1.50
C PHE A 113 5.58 1.23 -1.26
N ILE A 114 5.63 1.68 -0.02
CA ILE A 114 5.47 3.11 0.28
C ILE A 114 6.55 3.86 -0.50
N ASN A 115 6.16 4.89 -1.23
CA ASN A 115 7.11 5.75 -1.93
C ASN A 115 7.52 6.90 -1.00
N PRO A 116 8.71 6.86 -0.39
CA PRO A 116 9.13 7.92 0.51
C PRO A 116 9.21 9.29 -0.18
N ASN A 117 9.56 9.34 -1.47
CA ASN A 117 9.62 10.59 -2.23
C ASN A 117 8.29 11.31 -2.31
N ASP A 118 7.16 10.57 -2.31
CA ASP A 118 5.82 11.16 -2.40
C ASP A 118 5.33 11.71 -1.07
N ILE A 119 5.80 11.16 0.07
CA ILE A 119 5.28 11.47 1.41
C ILE A 119 6.31 12.05 2.38
N SER A 120 7.58 12.21 1.96
CA SER A 120 8.62 12.81 2.81
C SER A 120 8.21 14.18 3.33
N PRO A 121 8.17 14.37 4.66
CA PRO A 121 7.83 15.65 5.24
C PRO A 121 8.94 16.68 4.96
N PHE A 122 8.52 17.92 4.80
CA PHE A 122 9.38 19.10 4.59
C PHE A 122 10.17 19.14 3.28
N VAL A 123 10.29 18.02 2.58
CA VAL A 123 10.85 17.98 1.22
C VAL A 123 9.86 18.65 0.27
N ASN A 124 10.33 19.57 -0.55
CA ASN A 124 9.49 20.38 -1.45
C ASN A 124 8.32 21.12 -0.74
N GLU A 125 8.58 21.66 0.46
CA GLU A 125 7.63 22.44 1.27
C GLU A 125 6.39 21.66 1.71
N ARG A 126 6.44 20.32 1.76
CA ARG A 126 5.33 19.47 2.18
C ARG A 126 5.14 19.50 3.69
N ASN A 127 3.90 19.34 4.12
CA ASN A 127 3.58 19.09 5.52
C ASN A 127 3.84 17.60 5.88
N ALA A 128 3.99 17.33 7.17
CA ALA A 128 4.10 15.95 7.67
C ALA A 128 2.72 15.31 7.79
N LEU A 129 2.61 14.04 7.35
CA LEU A 129 1.47 13.20 7.70
C LEU A 129 1.45 12.90 9.20
N ASN A 130 0.26 12.80 9.80
CA ASN A 130 0.13 12.52 11.24
C ASN A 130 0.85 11.24 11.67
N VAL A 131 0.86 10.20 10.84
CA VAL A 131 1.57 8.95 11.11
C VAL A 131 3.07 9.19 11.22
N ILE A 132 3.64 10.04 10.38
CA ILE A 132 5.07 10.41 10.41
C ILE A 132 5.35 11.29 11.62
N ALA A 133 4.53 12.33 11.85
CA ALA A 133 4.72 13.25 12.96
C ALA A 133 4.72 12.55 14.33
N ASN A 134 3.87 11.52 14.49
CA ASN A 134 3.70 10.79 15.73
C ASN A 134 4.63 9.58 15.88
N ASN A 135 5.24 9.10 14.81
CA ASN A 135 6.08 7.90 14.82
C ASN A 135 7.26 8.06 13.86
N HIS A 136 8.24 8.82 14.27
CA HIS A 136 9.51 9.01 13.58
C HIS A 136 10.67 8.91 14.57
N TRP A 137 11.84 8.58 14.07
CA TRP A 137 13.05 8.61 14.86
C TRP A 137 13.46 10.05 15.20
N SER A 138 13.88 10.28 16.44
CA SER A 138 14.47 11.54 16.86
C SER A 138 15.53 11.31 17.96
N ILE A 139 16.41 12.28 18.16
CA ILE A 139 17.44 12.24 19.23
C ILE A 139 16.79 12.08 20.62
N ASN A 140 15.62 12.66 20.83
CA ASN A 140 14.89 12.56 22.10
C ASN A 140 14.09 11.26 22.25
N ASN A 141 13.83 10.55 21.14
CA ASN A 141 13.18 9.25 21.10
C ASN A 141 13.85 8.40 20.01
N PRO A 142 15.00 7.80 20.28
CA PRO A 142 15.79 7.04 19.30
C PRO A 142 15.25 5.62 19.13
N ASP A 143 13.98 5.49 18.72
CA ASP A 143 13.36 4.21 18.44
C ASP A 143 13.91 3.64 17.11
N PRO A 144 14.66 2.53 17.13
CA PRO A 144 15.23 1.93 15.93
C PRO A 144 14.17 1.30 15.00
N ASN A 145 12.93 1.17 15.47
CA ASN A 145 11.82 0.61 14.73
C ASN A 145 10.72 1.65 14.45
N ALA A 146 10.98 2.95 14.61
CA ALA A 146 10.04 3.99 14.29
C ALA A 146 9.58 3.87 12.84
N PHE A 147 8.29 4.14 12.57
CA PHE A 147 7.72 4.04 11.23
C PHE A 147 8.51 4.86 10.19
N TRP A 148 8.92 6.06 10.56
CA TRP A 148 9.66 6.97 9.69
C TRP A 148 11.08 7.17 10.23
N PRO A 149 12.10 7.18 9.34
CA PRO A 149 13.46 7.56 9.70
C PRO A 149 13.54 8.97 10.26
N ARG A 150 14.73 9.45 10.56
CA ARG A 150 14.92 10.84 10.96
C ARG A 150 14.30 11.82 9.96
N LEU A 151 13.75 12.91 10.46
CA LEU A 151 13.18 13.97 9.64
C LEU A 151 14.28 14.79 8.95
N SER A 152 14.02 15.22 7.71
CA SER A 152 14.95 16.01 6.91
C SER A 152 14.17 16.97 6.01
N THR A 153 14.76 18.11 5.69
CA THR A 153 14.24 19.07 4.70
C THR A 153 14.69 18.73 3.27
N TYR A 154 15.51 17.73 3.10
CA TYR A 154 15.98 17.23 1.81
C TYR A 154 15.85 15.70 1.76
N ALA A 155 15.80 15.20 0.53
CA ALA A 155 15.76 13.77 0.27
C ALA A 155 17.05 13.08 0.75
N ILE A 156 16.90 11.92 1.39
CA ILE A 156 18.02 11.11 1.87
C ILE A 156 18.06 9.83 1.04
N ALA A 157 18.97 9.79 0.08
CA ALA A 157 19.05 8.69 -0.90
C ALA A 157 19.11 7.30 -0.25
N ASN A 158 19.79 7.17 0.89
CA ASN A 158 19.82 5.93 1.66
C ASN A 158 18.41 5.50 2.12
N ASN A 159 17.58 6.41 2.60
CA ASN A 159 16.24 6.12 3.10
C ASN A 159 15.20 5.91 1.98
N GLU A 160 15.52 6.29 0.74
CA GLU A 160 14.62 6.19 -0.39
C GLU A 160 14.76 4.88 -1.18
N GLN A 161 15.67 4.00 -0.75
CA GLN A 161 15.90 2.74 -1.44
C GLN A 161 14.69 1.81 -1.32
N GLN A 162 14.34 1.15 -2.45
CA GLN A 162 13.36 0.07 -2.42
C GLN A 162 13.85 -1.05 -1.51
N SER A 163 13.12 -1.32 -0.44
CA SER A 163 13.54 -2.20 0.63
C SER A 163 12.36 -2.80 1.39
N THR A 164 12.67 -3.74 2.27
CA THR A 164 11.69 -4.32 3.20
C THR A 164 11.13 -3.28 4.18
N TRP A 165 11.83 -2.15 4.41
CA TRP A 165 11.33 -1.05 5.24
C TRP A 165 10.03 -0.45 4.70
N TRP A 166 9.96 -0.25 3.41
CA TRP A 166 8.82 0.38 2.73
C TRP A 166 7.80 -0.62 2.20
N GLN A 167 8.12 -1.92 2.24
CA GLN A 167 7.23 -2.97 1.79
C GLN A 167 5.99 -3.08 2.67
N ARG A 168 4.82 -3.25 2.04
CA ARG A 168 3.54 -3.48 2.71
C ARG A 168 2.78 -4.62 2.04
N ASP A 169 1.94 -5.30 2.81
CA ASP A 169 1.01 -6.30 2.29
C ASP A 169 -0.09 -5.57 1.50
N GLY A 170 -0.26 -5.93 0.24
CA GLY A 170 -1.24 -5.35 -0.67
C GLY A 170 -2.55 -6.13 -0.73
N ASP A 171 -2.68 -7.23 0.02
CA ASP A 171 -3.89 -8.06 0.03
C ASP A 171 -5.06 -7.29 0.66
N PHE A 172 -6.22 -7.33 0.01
CA PHE A 172 -7.45 -6.74 0.56
C PHE A 172 -8.71 -7.45 0.08
N LEU A 173 -9.80 -7.26 0.83
CA LEU A 173 -11.17 -7.61 0.46
C LEU A 173 -12.05 -6.38 0.65
N ARG A 174 -12.81 -6.01 -0.37
CA ARG A 174 -13.66 -4.82 -0.37
C ARG A 174 -15.11 -5.16 -0.62
N LEU A 175 -16.00 -4.58 0.18
CA LEU A 175 -17.42 -4.51 -0.13
C LEU A 175 -17.60 -3.48 -1.26
N LYS A 176 -17.63 -4.01 -2.50
CA LYS A 176 -17.62 -3.20 -3.71
C LYS A 176 -18.99 -2.61 -3.99
N ASN A 177 -20.03 -3.44 -3.91
CA ASN A 177 -21.41 -3.02 -4.11
C ASN A 177 -22.29 -3.60 -3.01
N LEU A 178 -23.22 -2.78 -2.54
CA LEU A 178 -24.35 -3.15 -1.70
C LEU A 178 -25.58 -2.53 -2.30
N GLU A 179 -26.64 -3.30 -2.45
CA GLU A 179 -27.96 -2.79 -2.86
C GLU A 179 -29.04 -3.41 -1.98
N PHE A 180 -29.97 -2.58 -1.57
CA PHE A 180 -31.19 -2.98 -0.87
C PHE A 180 -32.34 -2.20 -1.45
N GLY A 181 -33.38 -2.92 -1.91
CA GLY A 181 -34.54 -2.32 -2.53
C GLY A 181 -35.85 -2.87 -1.97
N TYR A 182 -36.91 -2.13 -2.19
CA TYR A 182 -38.27 -2.56 -1.94
C TYR A 182 -39.16 -2.14 -3.11
N THR A 183 -39.80 -3.11 -3.72
CA THR A 183 -40.81 -2.91 -4.78
C THR A 183 -42.19 -2.99 -4.11
N PHE A 184 -42.95 -1.93 -4.27
CA PHE A 184 -44.33 -1.89 -3.76
C PHE A 184 -45.20 -2.88 -4.54
N PRO A 185 -46.05 -3.63 -3.85
CA PRO A 185 -47.00 -4.53 -4.54
C PRO A 185 -47.99 -3.71 -5.38
N ASP A 186 -48.39 -4.30 -6.50
CA ASP A 186 -49.44 -3.72 -7.32
C ASP A 186 -50.74 -3.58 -6.47
N SER A 187 -51.37 -2.41 -6.57
CA SER A 187 -52.64 -2.14 -5.89
C SER A 187 -53.75 -2.18 -6.94
N ASP A 188 -54.78 -2.94 -6.69
CA ASP A 188 -55.94 -3.05 -7.60
C ASP A 188 -56.79 -1.76 -7.67
N ASP A 189 -56.63 -0.86 -6.66
CA ASP A 189 -57.40 0.38 -6.55
C ASP A 189 -56.48 1.59 -6.41
N GLY A 190 -56.68 2.62 -7.25
CA GLY A 190 -56.12 3.93 -7.07
C GLY A 190 -55.08 4.36 -8.13
N PHE A 191 -54.47 5.51 -7.93
CA PHE A 191 -53.50 6.12 -8.83
C PHE A 191 -52.25 5.25 -9.10
N PHE A 192 -51.92 4.35 -8.17
CA PHE A 192 -50.77 3.43 -8.27
C PHE A 192 -51.11 2.06 -8.87
N SER A 193 -52.35 1.81 -9.29
CA SER A 193 -52.79 0.48 -9.79
C SER A 193 -52.11 0.03 -11.08
N LYS A 194 -51.36 0.89 -11.76
CA LYS A 194 -50.65 0.59 -13.02
C LYS A 194 -49.18 1.00 -12.97
N VAL A 195 -48.66 1.33 -11.80
CA VAL A 195 -47.32 1.90 -11.67
C VAL A 195 -46.50 1.03 -10.72
N ASN A 196 -45.53 0.34 -11.30
CA ASN A 196 -44.58 -0.42 -10.48
C ASN A 196 -43.51 0.54 -9.91
N THR A 197 -43.55 0.72 -8.60
CA THR A 197 -42.69 1.65 -7.89
C THR A 197 -41.71 0.89 -7.01
N ARG A 198 -40.41 1.18 -7.14
CA ARG A 198 -39.33 0.63 -6.33
C ARG A 198 -38.53 1.76 -5.68
N ILE A 199 -38.32 1.69 -4.37
CA ILE A 199 -37.35 2.52 -3.66
C ILE A 199 -36.11 1.66 -3.36
N TYR A 200 -34.92 2.23 -3.53
CA TYR A 200 -33.70 1.47 -3.29
C TYR A 200 -32.58 2.33 -2.73
N PHE A 201 -31.69 1.66 -2.04
CA PHE A 201 -30.43 2.21 -1.55
C PHE A 201 -29.28 1.46 -2.23
N THR A 202 -28.26 2.18 -2.69
CA THR A 202 -27.02 1.56 -3.18
C THR A 202 -25.81 2.17 -2.47
N GLY A 203 -24.83 1.31 -2.22
CA GLY A 203 -23.55 1.72 -1.67
C GLY A 203 -22.39 1.17 -2.48
N LEU A 204 -21.38 1.99 -2.71
CA LEU A 204 -20.15 1.60 -3.42
C LEU A 204 -18.93 1.77 -2.52
N ASN A 205 -18.00 0.82 -2.57
CA ASN A 205 -16.71 0.84 -1.86
C ASN A 205 -16.86 1.08 -0.34
N LEU A 206 -17.86 0.49 0.30
CA LEU A 206 -18.27 0.84 1.66
C LEU A 206 -17.25 0.44 2.73
N LEU A 207 -16.69 -0.78 2.62
CA LEU A 207 -15.78 -1.36 3.60
C LEU A 207 -14.59 -1.98 2.88
N THR A 208 -13.41 -1.82 3.45
CA THR A 208 -12.18 -2.49 3.00
C THR A 208 -11.55 -3.19 4.19
N PHE A 209 -11.23 -4.47 4.02
CA PHE A 209 -10.51 -5.28 4.97
C PHE A 209 -9.09 -5.50 4.41
N SER A 210 -8.08 -4.98 5.09
CA SER A 210 -6.67 -5.07 4.71
C SER A 210 -5.82 -5.09 5.98
N LYS A 211 -4.59 -5.61 5.88
CA LYS A 211 -3.58 -5.47 6.93
C LYS A 211 -2.97 -4.07 6.94
N PHE A 212 -3.02 -3.37 5.82
CA PHE A 212 -2.56 -2.01 5.69
C PHE A 212 -3.71 -1.04 6.02
N ASP A 213 -3.48 -0.10 6.93
CA ASP A 213 -4.49 0.78 7.53
C ASP A 213 -4.17 2.28 7.44
N LEU A 214 -3.01 2.66 6.87
CA LEU A 214 -2.62 4.07 6.81
C LEU A 214 -3.43 4.85 5.77
N TRP A 215 -3.76 4.23 4.64
CA TRP A 215 -4.63 4.74 3.58
C TRP A 215 -5.21 3.59 2.76
N ASP A 216 -5.99 3.88 1.75
CA ASP A 216 -6.59 2.85 0.91
C ASP A 216 -5.52 2.06 0.13
N THR A 217 -5.54 0.74 0.21
CA THR A 217 -4.55 -0.16 -0.42
C THR A 217 -4.48 -0.02 -1.93
N GLU A 218 -5.57 0.37 -2.63
CA GLU A 218 -5.54 0.61 -4.08
C GLU A 218 -4.75 1.87 -4.46
N MET A 219 -4.43 2.75 -3.51
CA MET A 219 -3.52 3.87 -3.73
C MET A 219 -2.05 3.44 -3.78
N GLY A 220 -1.74 2.22 -3.36
CA GLY A 220 -0.37 1.70 -3.32
C GLY A 220 0.55 2.57 -2.48
N GLY A 221 1.73 2.89 -2.99
CA GLY A 221 2.76 3.62 -2.25
C GLY A 221 2.54 5.12 -2.09
N ASN A 222 1.55 5.71 -2.77
CA ASN A 222 1.30 7.16 -2.74
C ASN A 222 0.18 7.52 -1.75
N GLY A 223 0.54 7.74 -0.48
CA GLY A 223 -0.39 8.13 0.57
C GLY A 223 -1.04 9.53 0.41
N LEU A 224 -0.59 10.34 -0.55
CA LEU A 224 -1.17 11.65 -0.88
C LEU A 224 -2.06 11.61 -2.14
N GLY A 225 -2.24 10.45 -2.74
CA GLY A 225 -3.13 10.25 -3.89
C GLY A 225 -4.61 10.43 -3.53
N TYR A 226 -5.45 10.39 -4.54
CA TYR A 226 -6.90 10.50 -4.35
C TYR A 226 -7.51 9.11 -4.06
N PRO A 227 -8.09 8.89 -2.88
CA PRO A 227 -8.62 7.57 -2.50
C PRO A 227 -9.91 7.23 -3.26
N PRO A 228 -10.19 5.92 -3.47
CA PRO A 228 -11.48 5.47 -3.97
C PRO A 228 -12.62 5.99 -3.11
N GLN A 229 -13.63 6.57 -3.77
CA GLN A 229 -14.77 7.19 -3.08
C GLN A 229 -15.73 6.13 -2.52
N LYS A 230 -16.23 6.38 -1.31
CA LYS A 230 -17.45 5.74 -0.79
C LYS A 230 -18.65 6.50 -1.29
N VAL A 231 -19.56 5.82 -1.98
CA VAL A 231 -20.76 6.46 -2.53
C VAL A 231 -22.00 5.83 -1.93
N TYR A 232 -22.95 6.67 -1.57
CA TYR A 232 -24.25 6.28 -1.03
C TYR A 232 -25.33 6.95 -1.89
N ASN A 233 -26.24 6.16 -2.45
CA ASN A 233 -27.36 6.67 -3.24
C ASN A 233 -28.68 6.13 -2.69
N ILE A 234 -29.71 6.97 -2.74
CA ILE A 234 -31.10 6.56 -2.57
C ILE A 234 -31.80 6.88 -3.89
N GLY A 235 -32.52 5.91 -4.42
CA GLY A 235 -33.20 6.05 -5.70
C GLY A 235 -34.68 5.64 -5.61
N LEU A 236 -35.46 6.24 -6.48
CA LEU A 236 -36.86 5.88 -6.75
C LEU A 236 -36.96 5.53 -8.24
N GLN A 237 -37.48 4.35 -8.51
CA GLN A 237 -37.76 3.88 -9.87
C GLN A 237 -39.29 3.75 -10.01
N VAL A 238 -39.82 4.34 -11.07
CA VAL A 238 -41.26 4.32 -11.38
C VAL A 238 -41.41 3.83 -12.82
N ASN A 239 -42.11 2.69 -12.99
CA ASN A 239 -42.40 2.11 -14.29
C ASN A 239 -43.91 2.22 -14.54
N PHE A 240 -44.30 2.75 -15.71
CA PHE A 240 -45.69 3.01 -16.12
C PHE A 240 -46.16 1.95 -17.09
#